data_e6421b132a3534e6cd4b9e1e0cff559f
#
_entry.id   e6421b132a3534e6cd4b9e1e0cff559f
#
_cell.length_a   1.000
_cell.length_b   1.000
_cell.length_c   1.000
_cell.angle_alpha   90.00
_cell.angle_beta   90.00
_cell.angle_gamma   90.00
#
_symmetry.space_group_name_H-M   'P 1'
#
loop_
_entity.id
_entity.type
_entity.pdbx_description
1 polymer ?
#
loop_
_entity_poly.entity_id
_entity_poly.type
_entity_poly.pdbx_seq_one_letter_code
_entity_poly.pdbx_strand_id
1 'polypeptide(L)'
;AADSAKKYLANLTNEDGSRKYSDELINSLSGYIENDLADNGKVDKNGKDKFVDVVTGEDAGVDKADITNAYATRSSLLIMRNVTNVYVGDITVDNPANHSVNILDSRNISAENVKVFSYDGNNGDGLGFGCSQNVVCWNNFTDTGDDNLGFGASVGEGARDCDIQTNSEIWMFNNFLREGHGGLAAGSHTGNGIQDVLFEDTVMNHIDMAFRFKSSPTNGGFIANITMRDCAVADTQQAWVLTTSYSDPNSASTTEFAEIGKFYNFASYNVSVYGVQYNTLQVLADVDPVKNPNKPWHTHSHLYFQDITFGNVGTNG
;
A
#
# COMPACT_ATOMS: atom_id res chain seq x y z
N ALA A 1 -6.03 -13.29 6.10
CA ALA A 1 -4.65 -13.17 6.64
C ALA A 1 -4.44 -14.09 7.83
N ALA A 2 -5.25 -14.00 8.89
CA ALA A 2 -5.13 -14.83 10.09
C ALA A 2 -5.15 -16.34 9.80
N ASP A 3 -6.08 -16.79 8.99
CA ASP A 3 -6.19 -18.21 8.64
C ASP A 3 -4.97 -18.73 7.86
N SER A 4 -4.40 -17.91 7.00
CA SER A 4 -3.18 -18.25 6.27
C SER A 4 -1.99 -18.37 7.22
N ALA A 5 -1.84 -17.45 8.17
CA ALA A 5 -0.79 -17.50 9.18
C ALA A 5 -0.96 -18.72 10.10
N LYS A 6 -2.18 -18.99 10.58
CA LYS A 6 -2.48 -20.19 11.38
C LYS A 6 -2.13 -21.49 10.63
N LYS A 7 -2.48 -21.55 9.35
CA LYS A 7 -2.15 -22.71 8.49
C LYS A 7 -0.64 -22.88 8.32
N TYR A 8 0.09 -21.77 8.18
CA TYR A 8 1.56 -21.82 8.14
C TYR A 8 2.14 -22.37 9.44
N LEU A 9 1.74 -21.83 10.59
CA LEU A 9 2.20 -22.25 11.91
C LEU A 9 1.88 -23.72 12.19
N ALA A 10 0.72 -24.20 11.74
CA ALA A 10 0.31 -25.60 11.88
C ALA A 10 1.22 -26.60 11.17
N ASN A 11 1.98 -26.16 10.17
CA ASN A 11 2.89 -27.02 9.40
C ASN A 11 4.35 -26.95 9.89
N LEU A 12 4.66 -26.11 10.87
CA LEU A 12 6.03 -26.01 11.41
C LEU A 12 6.37 -27.21 12.30
N THR A 13 7.58 -27.74 12.13
CA THR A 13 8.12 -28.85 12.91
C THR A 13 9.43 -28.48 13.58
N ASN A 14 9.72 -29.10 14.71
CA ASN A 14 11.00 -29.08 15.38
C ASN A 14 12.02 -29.96 14.62
N GLU A 15 13.28 -29.91 15.01
CA GLU A 15 14.36 -30.72 14.43
C GLU A 15 14.11 -32.24 14.54
N ASP A 16 13.36 -32.66 15.55
CA ASP A 16 12.99 -34.05 15.77
C ASP A 16 11.77 -34.53 14.98
N GLY A 17 11.19 -33.63 14.17
CA GLY A 17 10.01 -33.89 13.36
C GLY A 17 8.67 -33.73 14.10
N SER A 18 8.68 -33.42 15.39
CA SER A 18 7.45 -33.12 16.14
C SER A 18 6.91 -31.75 15.72
N ARG A 19 5.59 -31.53 15.86
CA ARG A 19 4.98 -30.21 15.58
C ARG A 19 5.50 -29.16 16.54
N LYS A 20 5.85 -27.98 16.01
CA LYS A 20 6.37 -26.87 16.80
C LYS A 20 5.30 -26.23 17.68
N TYR A 21 4.07 -26.12 17.19
CA TYR A 21 2.94 -25.53 17.89
C TYR A 21 1.76 -26.49 17.91
N SER A 22 1.04 -26.54 19.04
CA SER A 22 -0.17 -27.34 19.17
C SER A 22 -1.37 -26.72 18.44
N ASP A 23 -2.32 -27.56 18.04
CA ASP A 23 -3.57 -27.07 17.47
C ASP A 23 -4.35 -26.19 18.46
N GLU A 24 -4.26 -26.50 19.74
CA GLU A 24 -4.89 -25.71 20.81
C GLU A 24 -4.32 -24.29 20.85
N LEU A 25 -3.00 -24.15 20.82
CA LEU A 25 -2.34 -22.85 20.79
C LEU A 25 -2.71 -22.07 19.52
N ILE A 26 -2.60 -22.71 18.34
CA ILE A 26 -2.90 -22.06 17.07
C ILE A 26 -4.36 -21.58 17.02
N ASN A 27 -5.29 -22.38 17.52
CA ASN A 27 -6.71 -22.03 17.55
C ASN A 27 -7.04 -20.95 18.60
N SER A 28 -6.23 -20.82 19.66
CA SER A 28 -6.39 -19.79 20.67
C SER A 28 -5.88 -18.40 20.22
N LEU A 29 -5.05 -18.35 19.18
CA LEU A 29 -4.60 -17.07 18.63
C LEU A 29 -5.80 -16.28 18.13
N SER A 30 -5.95 -15.05 18.58
CA SER A 30 -6.98 -14.15 18.08
C SER A 30 -6.82 -13.99 16.56
N GLY A 31 -7.90 -13.66 15.87
CA GLY A 31 -7.86 -13.42 14.42
C GLY A 31 -6.86 -12.34 13.98
N TYR A 32 -6.37 -11.55 14.92
CA TYR A 32 -5.43 -10.46 14.74
C TYR A 32 -3.98 -10.91 14.97
N ILE A 33 -3.45 -11.75 14.11
CA ILE A 33 -2.01 -11.91 13.96
C ILE A 33 -1.59 -10.85 12.94
N GLU A 34 -1.52 -9.60 13.36
CA GLU A 34 -1.15 -8.47 12.51
C GLU A 34 0.33 -8.11 12.62
N ASN A 35 0.81 -7.29 11.67
CA ASN A 35 2.16 -6.73 11.68
C ASN A 35 2.48 -5.96 12.97
N ASP A 36 1.49 -5.38 13.63
CA ASP A 36 1.64 -4.71 14.92
C ASP A 36 2.17 -5.62 16.01
N LEU A 37 2.00 -6.92 15.90
CA LEU A 37 2.66 -7.88 16.78
C LEU A 37 4.18 -7.88 16.61
N ALA A 38 4.68 -7.53 15.43
CA ALA A 38 6.12 -7.49 15.17
C ALA A 38 6.82 -6.29 15.83
N ASP A 39 6.09 -5.20 16.06
CA ASP A 39 6.67 -3.91 16.49
C ASP A 39 6.42 -3.56 17.95
N ASN A 40 5.76 -4.40 18.71
CA ASN A 40 5.38 -4.10 20.08
C ASN A 40 6.54 -3.86 21.06
N GLY A 41 7.79 -4.10 20.67
CA GLY A 41 8.97 -3.77 21.49
C GLY A 41 8.98 -4.39 22.90
N LYS A 42 8.03 -5.27 23.21
CA LYS A 42 7.96 -5.95 24.49
C LYS A 42 8.94 -7.11 24.50
N VAL A 43 9.80 -7.09 25.46
CA VAL A 43 10.77 -8.18 25.70
C VAL A 43 10.31 -9.03 26.87
N ASP A 44 10.64 -10.33 26.80
CA ASP A 44 10.44 -11.25 27.92
C ASP A 44 11.46 -10.95 29.05
N LYS A 45 11.35 -11.68 30.14
CA LYS A 45 12.25 -11.55 31.30
C LYS A 45 13.75 -11.78 30.96
N ASN A 46 14.06 -12.32 29.79
CA ASN A 46 15.40 -12.58 29.28
C ASN A 46 15.83 -11.54 28.23
N GLY A 47 15.04 -10.51 27.98
CA GLY A 47 15.32 -9.49 26.98
C GLY A 47 15.05 -9.93 25.53
N LYS A 48 14.32 -11.06 25.31
CA LYS A 48 13.90 -11.50 24.00
C LYS A 48 12.59 -10.84 23.60
N ASP A 49 12.50 -10.47 22.33
CA ASP A 49 11.26 -9.95 21.74
C ASP A 49 10.10 -10.94 21.96
N LYS A 50 9.02 -10.44 22.55
CA LYS A 50 7.81 -11.19 22.78
C LYS A 50 6.73 -10.76 21.82
N PHE A 51 6.03 -11.73 21.29
CA PHE A 51 4.76 -11.52 20.63
C PHE A 51 3.66 -11.43 21.68
N VAL A 52 2.90 -10.36 21.59
CA VAL A 52 1.75 -10.11 22.46
C VAL A 52 0.52 -10.16 21.58
N ASP A 53 -0.45 -10.97 21.95
CA ASP A 53 -1.77 -10.93 21.33
C ASP A 53 -2.36 -9.52 21.54
N VAL A 54 -2.70 -8.81 20.46
CA VAL A 54 -3.18 -7.42 20.54
C VAL A 54 -4.50 -7.27 21.29
N VAL A 55 -5.33 -8.29 21.29
CA VAL A 55 -6.63 -8.26 21.96
C VAL A 55 -6.50 -8.49 23.45
N THR A 56 -5.67 -9.45 23.85
CA THR A 56 -5.52 -9.82 25.28
C THR A 56 -4.34 -9.12 25.96
N GLY A 57 -3.36 -8.66 25.20
CA GLY A 57 -2.12 -8.11 25.72
C GLY A 57 -1.18 -9.16 26.34
N GLU A 58 -1.48 -10.45 26.15
CA GLU A 58 -0.70 -11.57 26.67
C GLU A 58 0.30 -12.10 25.64
N ASP A 59 1.27 -12.89 26.10
CA ASP A 59 2.22 -13.58 25.23
C ASP A 59 1.46 -14.57 24.33
N ALA A 60 1.59 -14.40 23.02
CA ALA A 60 0.93 -15.28 22.06
C ALA A 60 1.51 -16.71 22.04
N GLY A 61 2.62 -16.95 22.72
CA GLY A 61 3.25 -18.26 22.79
C GLY A 61 3.89 -18.74 21.48
N VAL A 62 4.09 -17.82 20.52
CA VAL A 62 4.66 -18.12 19.19
C VAL A 62 5.91 -17.29 18.97
N ASP A 63 6.94 -17.86 18.34
CA ASP A 63 8.18 -17.16 18.03
C ASP A 63 7.96 -16.04 16.99
N LYS A 64 8.56 -14.87 17.23
CA LYS A 64 8.51 -13.72 16.33
C LYS A 64 8.91 -14.08 14.89
N ALA A 65 9.99 -14.85 14.74
CA ALA A 65 10.46 -15.25 13.42
C ALA A 65 9.42 -16.09 12.66
N ASP A 66 8.68 -16.95 13.35
CA ASP A 66 7.67 -17.79 12.72
C ASP A 66 6.45 -16.99 12.28
N ILE A 67 6.02 -16.01 13.06
CA ILE A 67 4.95 -15.10 12.65
C ILE A 67 5.41 -14.22 11.48
N THR A 68 6.61 -13.67 11.52
CA THR A 68 7.16 -12.91 10.40
C THR A 68 7.19 -13.72 9.12
N ASN A 69 7.62 -14.97 9.20
CA ASN A 69 7.62 -15.89 8.06
C ASN A 69 6.20 -16.25 7.61
N ALA A 70 5.26 -16.44 8.53
CA ALA A 70 3.85 -16.68 8.20
C ALA A 70 3.27 -15.51 7.38
N TYR A 71 3.61 -14.27 7.74
CA TYR A 71 3.22 -13.09 6.96
C TYR A 71 3.89 -13.04 5.59
N ALA A 72 5.18 -13.32 5.52
CA ALA A 72 5.93 -13.30 4.26
C ALA A 72 5.43 -14.34 3.25
N THR A 73 4.79 -15.41 3.71
CA THR A 73 4.25 -16.47 2.84
C THR A 73 2.81 -16.26 2.39
N ARG A 74 2.15 -15.17 2.84
CA ARG A 74 0.80 -14.85 2.35
C ARG A 74 0.84 -14.50 0.86
N SER A 75 -0.07 -15.05 0.10
CA SER A 75 -0.19 -14.75 -1.33
C SER A 75 -1.35 -13.79 -1.60
N SER A 76 -1.22 -13.00 -2.65
CA SER A 76 -2.37 -12.32 -3.25
C SER A 76 -3.40 -13.34 -3.72
N LEU A 77 -4.67 -12.99 -3.67
CA LEU A 77 -5.74 -13.91 -4.10
C LEU A 77 -5.68 -14.17 -5.60
N LEU A 78 -5.52 -13.10 -6.39
CA LEU A 78 -5.24 -13.17 -7.82
C LEU A 78 -3.91 -12.48 -8.10
N ILE A 79 -3.01 -13.18 -8.76
CA ILE A 79 -1.74 -12.61 -9.21
C ILE A 79 -1.51 -12.95 -10.69
N MET A 80 -1.17 -11.93 -11.46
CA MET A 80 -0.77 -12.06 -12.87
C MET A 80 0.56 -11.34 -13.04
N ARG A 81 1.50 -12.00 -13.70
CA ARG A 81 2.81 -11.42 -13.94
C ARG A 81 3.30 -11.69 -15.36
N ASN A 82 3.86 -10.66 -15.98
CA ASN A 82 4.40 -10.73 -17.35
C ASN A 82 3.34 -11.21 -18.37
N VAL A 83 2.16 -10.58 -18.33
CA VAL A 83 1.03 -10.90 -19.19
C VAL A 83 0.67 -9.70 -20.07
N THR A 84 0.25 -9.96 -21.27
CA THR A 84 -0.23 -8.94 -22.20
C THR A 84 -1.70 -9.18 -22.54
N ASN A 85 -2.49 -8.09 -22.68
CA ASN A 85 -3.93 -8.13 -22.95
C ASN A 85 -4.71 -8.82 -21.81
N VAL A 86 -4.64 -8.22 -20.64
CA VAL A 86 -5.33 -8.69 -19.43
C VAL A 86 -6.71 -8.05 -19.34
N TYR A 87 -7.73 -8.85 -19.10
CA TYR A 87 -9.04 -8.39 -18.68
C TYR A 87 -9.44 -9.07 -17.38
N VAL A 88 -9.78 -8.26 -16.38
CA VAL A 88 -10.35 -8.71 -15.11
C VAL A 88 -11.67 -7.98 -14.92
N GLY A 89 -12.76 -8.70 -14.92
CA GLY A 89 -14.07 -8.06 -14.83
C GLY A 89 -15.18 -8.96 -14.31
N ASP A 90 -16.27 -8.32 -13.87
CA ASP A 90 -17.50 -8.99 -13.40
C ASP A 90 -17.26 -10.02 -12.27
N ILE A 91 -16.31 -9.74 -11.39
CA ILE A 91 -15.97 -10.64 -10.27
C ILE A 91 -16.11 -9.95 -8.92
N THR A 92 -16.32 -10.76 -7.91
CA THR A 92 -16.18 -10.36 -6.50
C THR A 92 -15.00 -11.08 -5.89
N VAL A 93 -14.13 -10.31 -5.24
CA VAL A 93 -12.96 -10.79 -4.51
C VAL A 93 -13.19 -10.50 -3.04
N ASP A 94 -13.10 -11.52 -2.22
CA ASP A 94 -13.44 -11.42 -0.80
C ASP A 94 -12.36 -12.09 0.07
N ASN A 95 -12.02 -11.44 1.18
CA ASN A 95 -11.18 -11.94 2.25
C ASN A 95 -9.83 -12.54 1.77
N PRO A 96 -9.00 -11.78 1.04
CA PRO A 96 -7.67 -12.23 0.62
C PRO A 96 -6.72 -12.39 1.82
N ALA A 97 -5.72 -13.24 1.67
CA ALA A 97 -4.68 -13.37 2.70
C ALA A 97 -3.68 -12.20 2.69
N ASN A 98 -3.56 -11.53 1.55
CA ASN A 98 -2.72 -10.37 1.29
C ASN A 98 -3.46 -9.49 0.25
N HIS A 99 -2.81 -8.94 -0.77
CA HIS A 99 -3.50 -8.16 -1.81
C HIS A 99 -4.63 -8.96 -2.50
N SER A 100 -5.67 -8.29 -2.92
CA SER A 100 -6.79 -8.93 -3.60
C SER A 100 -6.45 -9.30 -5.04
N VAL A 101 -6.17 -8.32 -5.88
CA VAL A 101 -5.75 -8.50 -7.28
C VAL A 101 -4.44 -7.78 -7.50
N ASN A 102 -3.42 -8.48 -7.96
CA ASN A 102 -2.09 -7.92 -8.18
C ASN A 102 -1.59 -8.26 -9.59
N ILE A 103 -1.47 -7.25 -10.44
CA ILE A 103 -1.05 -7.39 -11.85
C ILE A 103 0.30 -6.71 -12.01
N LEU A 104 1.32 -7.50 -12.31
CA LEU A 104 2.72 -7.08 -12.28
C LEU A 104 3.39 -7.28 -13.64
N ASP A 105 4.31 -6.39 -14.00
CA ASP A 105 5.15 -6.51 -15.19
C ASP A 105 4.32 -6.77 -16.47
N SER A 106 3.15 -6.13 -16.59
CA SER A 106 2.13 -6.49 -17.59
C SER A 106 1.70 -5.30 -18.44
N ARG A 107 1.04 -5.57 -19.57
CA ARG A 107 0.59 -4.53 -20.52
C ARG A 107 -0.83 -4.74 -21.02
N ASN A 108 -1.46 -3.63 -21.43
CA ASN A 108 -2.81 -3.61 -21.98
C ASN A 108 -3.80 -4.27 -21.00
N ILE A 109 -4.01 -3.62 -19.87
CA ILE A 109 -4.78 -4.12 -18.74
C ILE A 109 -6.10 -3.39 -18.67
N SER A 110 -7.18 -4.14 -18.55
CA SER A 110 -8.53 -3.63 -18.27
C SER A 110 -9.07 -4.27 -17.01
N ALA A 111 -9.47 -3.45 -16.03
CA ALA A 111 -10.14 -3.90 -14.81
C ALA A 111 -11.50 -3.20 -14.68
N GLU A 112 -12.59 -3.95 -14.80
CA GLU A 112 -13.95 -3.41 -14.86
C GLU A 112 -14.90 -4.18 -13.95
N ASN A 113 -15.78 -3.47 -13.24
CA ASN A 113 -16.84 -4.06 -12.42
C ASN A 113 -16.31 -5.14 -11.44
N VAL A 114 -15.15 -4.88 -10.87
CA VAL A 114 -14.56 -5.71 -9.82
C VAL A 114 -15.02 -5.18 -8.46
N LYS A 115 -15.51 -6.08 -7.61
CA LYS A 115 -15.85 -5.77 -6.23
C LYS A 115 -14.84 -6.41 -5.30
N VAL A 116 -14.19 -5.61 -4.47
CA VAL A 116 -13.21 -6.08 -3.49
C VAL A 116 -13.74 -5.84 -2.08
N PHE A 117 -13.68 -6.88 -1.27
CA PHE A 117 -13.97 -6.84 0.17
C PHE A 117 -12.80 -7.42 0.95
N SER A 118 -11.91 -6.56 1.42
CA SER A 118 -10.70 -6.94 2.18
C SER A 118 -10.49 -6.06 3.41
N TYR A 119 -11.55 -5.40 3.86
CA TYR A 119 -11.55 -4.39 4.90
C TYR A 119 -10.83 -4.79 6.19
N ASP A 120 -10.97 -6.03 6.64
CA ASP A 120 -10.35 -6.56 7.85
C ASP A 120 -9.01 -7.28 7.60
N GLY A 121 -8.49 -7.17 6.37
CA GLY A 121 -7.23 -7.79 5.97
C GLY A 121 -6.05 -6.83 6.02
N ASN A 122 -5.09 -7.02 6.92
CA ASN A 122 -3.83 -6.29 6.87
C ASN A 122 -3.10 -6.56 5.54
N ASN A 123 -2.64 -5.50 4.86
CA ASN A 123 -2.17 -5.53 3.47
C ASN A 123 -3.22 -6.09 2.50
N GLY A 124 -4.50 -5.88 2.82
CA GLY A 124 -5.62 -6.26 1.97
C GLY A 124 -5.86 -5.24 0.87
N ASP A 125 -4.84 -4.94 0.06
CA ASP A 125 -4.96 -4.00 -1.06
C ASP A 125 -6.02 -4.46 -2.06
N GLY A 126 -6.65 -3.51 -2.72
CA GLY A 126 -7.68 -3.76 -3.72
C GLY A 126 -7.12 -4.21 -5.07
N LEU A 127 -7.00 -3.28 -6.01
CA LEU A 127 -6.45 -3.52 -7.35
C LEU A 127 -5.05 -2.90 -7.43
N GLY A 128 -4.03 -3.75 -7.55
CA GLY A 128 -2.63 -3.37 -7.64
C GLY A 128 -2.05 -3.56 -9.04
N PHE A 129 -1.31 -2.54 -9.51
CA PHE A 129 -0.64 -2.56 -10.82
C PHE A 129 0.83 -2.19 -10.63
N GLY A 130 1.72 -3.19 -10.69
CA GLY A 130 3.16 -2.98 -10.49
C GLY A 130 3.95 -3.08 -11.78
N CYS A 131 4.83 -2.10 -12.07
CA CYS A 131 5.62 -2.06 -13.30
C CYS A 131 4.80 -2.35 -14.56
N SER A 132 3.57 -1.86 -14.63
CA SER A 132 2.60 -2.17 -15.69
C SER A 132 2.30 -0.95 -16.55
N GLN A 133 1.88 -1.16 -17.80
CA GLN A 133 1.64 -0.10 -18.76
C GLN A 133 0.31 -0.28 -19.48
N ASN A 134 -0.28 0.86 -19.90
CA ASN A 134 -1.56 0.91 -20.60
C ASN A 134 -2.67 0.23 -19.78
N VAL A 135 -3.04 0.87 -18.67
CA VAL A 135 -4.01 0.37 -17.70
C VAL A 135 -5.27 1.21 -17.77
N VAL A 136 -6.41 0.57 -17.90
CA VAL A 136 -7.73 1.18 -17.73
C VAL A 136 -8.46 0.47 -16.61
N CYS A 137 -8.95 1.24 -15.61
CA CYS A 137 -9.58 0.70 -14.41
C CYS A 137 -10.84 1.51 -14.08
N TRP A 138 -12.03 0.90 -14.22
CA TRP A 138 -13.28 1.64 -14.08
C TRP A 138 -14.44 0.82 -13.53
N ASN A 139 -15.46 1.49 -13.03
CA ASN A 139 -16.67 0.89 -12.47
C ASN A 139 -16.39 -0.08 -11.30
N ASN A 140 -15.30 0.06 -10.59
CA ASN A 140 -14.96 -0.84 -9.50
C ASN A 140 -15.47 -0.33 -8.16
N PHE A 141 -15.74 -1.26 -7.27
CA PHE A 141 -16.01 -1.02 -5.86
C PHE A 141 -14.93 -1.68 -5.02
N THR A 142 -14.29 -0.92 -4.13
CA THR A 142 -13.29 -1.48 -3.23
C THR A 142 -13.57 -1.04 -1.79
N ASP A 143 -13.46 -1.97 -0.88
CA ASP A 143 -13.62 -1.82 0.57
C ASP A 143 -12.45 -2.61 1.20
N THR A 144 -11.36 -1.89 1.53
CA THR A 144 -10.06 -2.53 1.73
C THR A 144 -9.48 -2.26 3.11
N GLY A 145 -8.58 -3.13 3.54
CA GLY A 145 -7.78 -2.93 4.75
C GLY A 145 -6.46 -2.20 4.51
N ASP A 146 -6.09 -1.96 3.23
CA ASP A 146 -4.90 -1.17 2.84
C ASP A 146 -5.23 -0.32 1.60
N ASP A 147 -4.32 -0.12 0.65
CA ASP A 147 -4.51 0.76 -0.51
C ASP A 147 -5.57 0.21 -1.49
N ASN A 148 -6.52 1.05 -1.90
CA ASN A 148 -7.64 0.64 -2.78
C ASN A 148 -7.19 0.41 -4.23
N LEU A 149 -6.62 1.44 -4.86
CA LEU A 149 -6.07 1.38 -6.22
C LEU A 149 -4.58 1.73 -6.12
N GLY A 150 -3.72 0.73 -6.31
CA GLY A 150 -2.31 0.83 -5.98
C GLY A 150 -1.36 0.71 -7.17
N PHE A 151 -0.26 1.46 -7.14
CA PHE A 151 0.82 1.39 -8.10
C PHE A 151 2.16 1.19 -7.40
N GLY A 152 3.00 0.35 -7.98
CA GLY A 152 4.38 0.17 -7.54
C GLY A 152 5.32 0.03 -8.74
N ALA A 153 6.55 0.47 -8.60
CA ALA A 153 7.54 0.42 -9.68
C ALA A 153 8.91 0.01 -9.15
N SER A 154 8.96 -1.13 -8.45
CA SER A 154 10.17 -1.71 -7.90
C SER A 154 10.98 -0.79 -6.96
N VAL A 155 12.08 -1.25 -6.39
CA VAL A 155 12.87 -0.50 -5.41
C VAL A 155 14.36 -0.53 -5.72
N GLY A 156 15.05 0.57 -5.42
CA GLY A 156 16.49 0.69 -5.55
C GLY A 156 17.02 0.43 -6.97
N GLU A 157 18.31 0.22 -7.10
CA GLU A 157 18.92 -0.05 -8.40
C GLU A 157 18.45 -1.35 -9.03
N GLY A 158 18.07 -2.35 -8.26
CA GLY A 158 17.47 -3.60 -8.74
C GLY A 158 16.11 -3.43 -9.44
N ALA A 159 15.51 -2.25 -9.31
CA ALA A 159 14.29 -1.89 -10.03
C ALA A 159 14.43 -2.00 -11.56
N ARG A 160 15.62 -1.80 -12.09
CA ARG A 160 15.90 -1.83 -13.54
C ARG A 160 15.84 -3.24 -14.15
N ASP A 161 15.68 -4.25 -13.32
CA ASP A 161 15.56 -5.64 -13.77
C ASP A 161 14.12 -6.00 -14.21
N CYS A 162 13.16 -5.06 -14.10
CA CYS A 162 11.82 -5.25 -14.65
C CYS A 162 11.85 -5.18 -16.20
N ASP A 163 11.18 -6.10 -16.88
CA ASP A 163 10.99 -6.08 -18.33
C ASP A 163 10.20 -4.83 -18.78
N ILE A 164 9.29 -4.36 -17.93
CA ILE A 164 8.55 -3.10 -18.08
C ILE A 164 9.06 -2.15 -17.01
N GLN A 165 9.82 -1.15 -17.43
CA GLN A 165 10.58 -0.33 -16.49
C GLN A 165 9.74 0.70 -15.73
N THR A 166 8.80 1.35 -16.38
CA THR A 166 7.99 2.42 -15.80
C THR A 166 6.53 2.01 -15.69
N ASN A 167 5.90 2.29 -14.58
CA ASN A 167 4.45 2.13 -14.44
C ASN A 167 3.80 3.37 -15.05
N SER A 168 3.12 3.23 -16.21
CA SER A 168 2.68 4.38 -17.00
C SER A 168 1.43 4.14 -17.86
N GLU A 169 0.90 5.24 -18.41
CA GLU A 169 -0.28 5.22 -19.28
C GLU A 169 -1.50 4.63 -18.55
N ILE A 170 -1.88 5.25 -17.44
CA ILE A 170 -2.89 4.72 -16.53
C ILE A 170 -4.10 5.64 -16.49
N TRP A 171 -5.25 5.09 -16.76
CA TRP A 171 -6.53 5.78 -16.67
C TRP A 171 -7.47 5.06 -15.71
N MET A 172 -7.90 5.75 -14.66
CA MET A 172 -8.85 5.24 -13.68
C MET A 172 -10.01 6.20 -13.52
N PHE A 173 -11.23 5.68 -13.64
CA PHE A 173 -12.42 6.52 -13.58
C PHE A 173 -13.66 5.76 -13.11
N ASN A 174 -14.64 6.52 -12.61
CA ASN A 174 -15.94 6.02 -12.18
C ASN A 174 -15.83 4.85 -11.17
N ASN A 175 -14.92 4.99 -10.19
CA ASN A 175 -14.77 4.00 -9.13
C ASN A 175 -15.42 4.51 -7.84
N PHE A 176 -15.82 3.59 -6.97
CA PHE A 176 -16.22 3.90 -5.62
C PHE A 176 -15.30 3.18 -4.64
N LEU A 177 -14.50 3.94 -3.91
CA LEU A 177 -13.52 3.45 -2.95
C LEU A 177 -14.04 3.74 -1.54
N ARG A 178 -14.20 2.69 -0.77
CA ARG A 178 -14.68 2.75 0.60
C ARG A 178 -13.67 2.08 1.51
N GLU A 179 -13.40 2.70 2.68
CA GLU A 179 -12.40 2.24 3.63
C GLU A 179 -11.01 2.01 2.98
N GLY A 180 -9.98 2.03 3.77
CA GLY A 180 -8.61 1.72 3.34
C GLY A 180 -7.59 2.80 3.70
N HIS A 181 -6.31 2.46 3.57
CA HIS A 181 -5.21 3.40 3.88
C HIS A 181 -4.98 4.42 2.77
N GLY A 182 -5.15 4.05 1.51
CA GLY A 182 -5.01 4.94 0.38
C GLY A 182 -6.11 4.73 -0.65
N GLY A 183 -6.70 5.80 -1.17
CA GLY A 183 -7.65 5.72 -2.27
C GLY A 183 -6.91 5.48 -3.59
N LEU A 184 -6.28 6.51 -4.13
CA LEU A 184 -5.27 6.40 -5.17
C LEU A 184 -3.91 6.37 -4.48
N ALA A 185 -3.21 5.25 -4.52
CA ALA A 185 -1.93 5.07 -3.86
C ALA A 185 -0.80 4.77 -4.84
N ALA A 186 0.25 5.58 -4.85
CA ALA A 186 1.44 5.34 -5.65
C ALA A 186 2.68 5.21 -4.75
N GLY A 187 3.38 4.09 -4.88
CA GLY A 187 4.54 3.74 -4.05
C GLY A 187 4.15 2.80 -2.90
N SER A 188 5.04 2.57 -1.95
CA SER A 188 6.38 3.17 -1.76
C SER A 188 7.45 2.72 -2.77
N HIS A 189 7.19 1.73 -3.57
CA HIS A 189 8.09 1.22 -4.60
C HIS A 189 8.05 2.17 -5.80
N THR A 190 9.09 3.00 -5.98
CA THR A 190 9.15 4.06 -6.99
C THR A 190 10.36 3.97 -7.91
N GLY A 191 11.23 2.95 -7.72
CA GLY A 191 12.54 2.86 -8.33
C GLY A 191 12.56 3.01 -9.85
N ASN A 192 11.62 2.40 -10.57
CA ASN A 192 11.50 2.54 -12.04
C ASN A 192 10.56 3.66 -12.49
N GLY A 193 10.00 4.40 -11.54
CA GLY A 193 9.10 5.50 -11.82
C GLY A 193 7.63 5.09 -12.04
N ILE A 194 6.74 6.01 -11.66
CA ILE A 194 5.30 5.96 -11.89
C ILE A 194 4.91 7.25 -12.57
N GLN A 195 4.26 7.18 -13.72
CA GLN A 195 3.90 8.40 -14.44
C GLN A 195 2.67 8.26 -15.34
N ASP A 196 2.21 9.41 -15.82
CA ASP A 196 1.13 9.52 -16.81
C ASP A 196 -0.16 8.84 -16.32
N VAL A 197 -0.62 9.28 -15.14
CA VAL A 197 -1.84 8.80 -14.48
C VAL A 197 -2.94 9.85 -14.59
N LEU A 198 -4.08 9.45 -15.12
CA LEU A 198 -5.34 10.19 -15.02
C LEU A 198 -6.28 9.43 -14.09
N PHE A 199 -6.68 10.08 -13.01
CA PHE A 199 -7.64 9.58 -12.03
C PHE A 199 -8.82 10.56 -11.95
N GLU A 200 -10.01 10.10 -12.27
CA GLU A 200 -11.17 10.99 -12.38
C GLU A 200 -12.50 10.32 -12.03
N ASP A 201 -13.56 11.12 -11.91
CA ASP A 201 -14.94 10.67 -11.70
C ASP A 201 -15.08 9.62 -10.59
N THR A 202 -14.32 9.78 -9.51
CA THR A 202 -14.25 8.75 -8.45
C THR A 202 -14.74 9.33 -7.11
N VAL A 203 -15.51 8.51 -6.41
CA VAL A 203 -15.96 8.80 -5.05
C VAL A 203 -15.13 7.99 -4.05
N MET A 204 -14.63 8.67 -3.03
CA MET A 204 -13.85 8.08 -1.93
C MET A 204 -14.52 8.39 -0.60
N ASN A 205 -14.69 7.38 0.25
CA ASN A 205 -15.37 7.54 1.53
C ASN A 205 -14.69 6.71 2.63
N HIS A 206 -14.38 7.32 3.77
CA HIS A 206 -13.68 6.71 4.91
C HIS A 206 -12.29 6.17 4.56
N ILE A 207 -11.57 6.82 3.67
CA ILE A 207 -10.19 6.47 3.32
C ILE A 207 -9.24 7.29 4.22
N ASP A 208 -8.20 6.65 4.79
CA ASP A 208 -7.23 7.39 5.62
C ASP A 208 -6.57 8.51 4.83
N MET A 209 -6.06 8.22 3.63
CA MET A 209 -5.42 9.19 2.73
C MET A 209 -6.00 9.04 1.33
N ALA A 210 -6.86 9.98 0.90
CA ALA A 210 -7.57 9.85 -0.37
C ALA A 210 -6.61 9.76 -1.57
N PHE A 211 -5.60 10.63 -1.63
CA PHE A 211 -4.54 10.63 -2.64
C PHE A 211 -3.18 10.47 -1.94
N ARG A 212 -2.62 9.27 -2.02
CA ARG A 212 -1.44 8.84 -1.25
C ARG A 212 -0.24 8.55 -2.15
N PHE A 213 0.74 9.46 -2.17
CA PHE A 213 1.98 9.32 -2.94
C PHE A 213 3.16 9.18 -1.98
N LYS A 214 3.81 8.04 -1.99
CA LYS A 214 4.82 7.69 -0.98
C LYS A 214 6.05 7.06 -1.60
N SER A 215 7.22 7.38 -1.05
CA SER A 215 8.49 6.70 -1.33
C SER A 215 9.35 6.71 -0.07
N SER A 216 10.24 5.76 0.06
CA SER A 216 11.26 5.80 1.11
C SER A 216 12.53 6.47 0.60
N PRO A 217 13.41 6.95 1.51
CA PRO A 217 14.68 7.58 1.13
C PRO A 217 15.61 6.69 0.30
N THR A 218 15.41 5.38 0.33
CA THR A 218 16.27 4.40 -0.35
C THR A 218 15.71 3.88 -1.67
N ASN A 219 14.44 4.16 -1.99
CA ASN A 219 13.78 3.58 -3.16
C ASN A 219 14.13 4.29 -4.48
N GLY A 220 14.46 5.57 -4.43
CA GLY A 220 14.80 6.35 -5.62
C GLY A 220 13.64 6.53 -6.61
N GLY A 221 13.95 6.75 -7.87
CA GLY A 221 12.97 6.87 -8.94
C GLY A 221 12.12 8.13 -8.88
N PHE A 222 10.86 8.03 -9.31
CA PHE A 222 9.97 9.20 -9.37
C PHE A 222 8.49 8.83 -9.39
N ILE A 223 7.65 9.84 -9.05
CA ILE A 223 6.22 9.86 -9.36
C ILE A 223 5.94 11.17 -10.09
N ALA A 224 5.37 11.11 -11.30
CA ALA A 224 5.23 12.29 -12.15
C ALA A 224 3.99 12.27 -13.05
N ASN A 225 3.57 13.47 -13.48
CA ASN A 225 2.46 13.63 -14.44
C ASN A 225 1.17 12.96 -13.94
N ILE A 226 0.78 13.29 -12.71
CA ILE A 226 -0.42 12.75 -12.09
C ILE A 226 -1.52 13.80 -12.16
N THR A 227 -2.64 13.46 -12.78
CA THR A 227 -3.84 14.30 -12.80
C THR A 227 -4.96 13.62 -12.03
N MET A 228 -5.51 14.33 -11.04
CA MET A 228 -6.68 13.93 -10.25
C MET A 228 -7.77 14.95 -10.48
N ARG A 229 -8.92 14.54 -10.98
CA ARG A 229 -10.00 15.50 -11.25
C ARG A 229 -11.40 14.92 -11.07
N ASP A 230 -12.35 15.82 -10.89
CA ASP A 230 -13.78 15.48 -10.85
C ASP A 230 -14.07 14.40 -9.78
N CYS A 231 -13.42 14.51 -8.62
CA CYS A 231 -13.52 13.55 -7.53
C CYS A 231 -14.25 14.11 -6.32
N ALA A 232 -14.92 13.22 -5.58
CA ALA A 232 -15.52 13.55 -4.30
C ALA A 232 -14.89 12.69 -3.19
N VAL A 233 -14.46 13.35 -2.12
CA VAL A 233 -13.81 12.71 -0.94
C VAL A 233 -14.62 13.07 0.29
N ALA A 234 -15.00 12.07 1.08
CA ALA A 234 -15.70 12.27 2.34
C ALA A 234 -15.07 11.46 3.46
N ASP A 235 -15.04 12.07 4.66
CA ASP A 235 -14.63 11.42 5.91
C ASP A 235 -13.24 10.75 5.82
N THR A 236 -12.23 11.56 5.49
CA THR A 236 -10.84 11.12 5.35
C THR A 236 -9.97 11.69 6.46
N GLN A 237 -8.89 11.01 6.80
CA GLN A 237 -7.89 11.56 7.71
C GLN A 237 -7.09 12.68 7.04
N GLN A 238 -6.63 12.44 5.80
CA GLN A 238 -5.90 13.39 4.98
C GLN A 238 -6.34 13.30 3.51
N ALA A 239 -6.46 14.43 2.82
CA ALA A 239 -6.89 14.38 1.43
C ALA A 239 -5.72 14.10 0.47
N TRP A 240 -4.64 14.89 0.53
CA TRP A 240 -3.44 14.67 -0.29
C TRP A 240 -2.21 14.49 0.58
N VAL A 241 -1.49 13.39 0.36
CA VAL A 241 -0.22 13.10 1.02
C VAL A 241 0.85 12.79 -0.02
N LEU A 242 1.91 13.59 -0.04
CA LEU A 242 3.09 13.41 -0.88
C LEU A 242 4.31 13.31 0.04
N THR A 243 4.95 12.14 0.13
CA THR A 243 6.10 11.96 1.01
C THR A 243 7.19 11.07 0.43
N THR A 244 8.45 11.51 0.53
CA THR A 244 9.65 10.68 0.30
C THR A 244 10.29 10.20 1.60
N SER A 245 9.66 10.51 2.73
CA SER A 245 10.13 10.10 4.07
C SER A 245 9.33 8.92 4.63
N TYR A 246 8.73 8.09 3.75
CA TYR A 246 7.98 6.92 4.18
C TYR A 246 8.93 5.90 4.81
N SER A 247 8.60 5.44 6.01
CA SER A 247 9.41 4.47 6.74
C SER A 247 8.63 3.18 6.94
N ASP A 248 8.82 2.27 6.02
CA ASP A 248 8.39 0.88 6.16
C ASP A 248 9.59 -0.01 5.86
N PRO A 249 10.11 -0.74 6.84
CA PRO A 249 11.28 -1.60 6.66
C PRO A 249 11.12 -2.65 5.56
N ASN A 250 9.88 -3.07 5.29
CA ASN A 250 9.57 -4.05 4.26
C ASN A 250 9.53 -3.45 2.84
N SER A 251 9.41 -2.12 2.75
CA SER A 251 9.34 -1.37 1.49
C SER A 251 10.64 -0.65 1.16
N ALA A 252 11.63 -0.71 2.03
CA ALA A 252 12.93 -0.07 1.81
C ALA A 252 13.86 -0.95 0.98
N SER A 253 14.56 -0.35 0.03
CA SER A 253 15.59 -1.06 -0.73
C SER A 253 16.83 -1.34 0.11
N THR A 254 17.45 -2.50 -0.10
CA THR A 254 18.79 -2.82 0.42
C THR A 254 19.89 -2.27 -0.47
N THR A 255 19.58 -1.96 -1.73
CA THR A 255 20.46 -1.28 -2.67
C THR A 255 19.94 0.13 -2.92
N GLU A 256 20.60 1.13 -2.36
CA GLU A 256 20.16 2.51 -2.46
C GLU A 256 20.45 3.12 -3.84
N PHE A 257 19.50 3.92 -4.34
CA PHE A 257 19.82 4.87 -5.40
C PHE A 257 20.71 6.00 -4.85
N ALA A 258 21.50 6.58 -5.75
CA ALA A 258 22.31 7.75 -5.43
C ALA A 258 21.45 8.99 -5.07
N GLU A 259 20.21 9.04 -5.53
CA GLU A 259 19.27 10.13 -5.32
C GLU A 259 17.99 9.65 -4.65
N ILE A 260 17.39 10.51 -3.83
CA ILE A 260 16.05 10.34 -3.27
C ILE A 260 15.02 10.44 -4.40
N GLY A 261 13.88 9.75 -4.25
CA GLY A 261 12.79 9.81 -5.22
C GLY A 261 12.25 11.23 -5.45
N LYS A 262 11.82 11.52 -6.67
CA LYS A 262 11.33 12.85 -7.10
C LYS A 262 9.86 12.79 -7.43
N PHE A 263 9.07 13.75 -6.89
CA PHE A 263 7.66 13.91 -7.19
C PHE A 263 7.45 15.24 -7.89
N TYR A 264 6.86 15.22 -9.09
CA TYR A 264 6.66 16.43 -9.87
C TYR A 264 5.50 16.33 -10.87
N ASN A 265 4.97 17.49 -11.26
CA ASN A 265 3.83 17.62 -12.17
C ASN A 265 2.56 16.93 -11.66
N PHE A 266 2.12 17.32 -10.49
CA PHE A 266 0.83 16.92 -9.93
C PHE A 266 -0.19 17.99 -10.18
N ALA A 267 -1.35 17.59 -10.68
CA ALA A 267 -2.48 18.50 -10.89
C ALA A 267 -3.76 17.92 -10.26
N SER A 268 -4.48 18.77 -9.53
CA SER A 268 -5.77 18.41 -8.95
C SER A 268 -6.80 19.45 -9.34
N TYR A 269 -7.89 19.03 -9.98
CA TYR A 269 -8.93 19.90 -10.51
C TYR A 269 -10.31 19.45 -10.07
N ASN A 270 -11.17 20.41 -9.70
CA ASN A 270 -12.57 20.13 -9.40
C ASN A 270 -12.74 18.95 -8.43
N VAL A 271 -12.09 19.05 -7.27
CA VAL A 271 -12.18 18.01 -6.23
C VAL A 271 -12.90 18.59 -5.03
N SER A 272 -13.95 17.90 -4.61
CA SER A 272 -14.70 18.23 -3.40
C SER A 272 -14.25 17.35 -2.25
N VAL A 273 -13.87 17.97 -1.13
CA VAL A 273 -13.38 17.26 0.07
C VAL A 273 -14.22 17.68 1.27
N TYR A 274 -14.81 16.73 1.95
CA TYR A 274 -15.65 16.98 3.11
C TYR A 274 -15.29 16.06 4.26
N GLY A 275 -15.14 16.59 5.47
CA GLY A 275 -14.84 15.80 6.66
C GLY A 275 -13.38 15.33 6.73
N VAL A 276 -12.43 16.26 6.68
CA VAL A 276 -11.00 15.94 6.87
C VAL A 276 -10.65 16.01 8.36
N GLN A 277 -10.06 14.95 8.87
CA GLN A 277 -9.73 14.82 10.28
C GLN A 277 -8.45 15.55 10.67
N TYR A 278 -7.40 15.49 9.85
CA TYR A 278 -6.09 16.09 10.11
C TYR A 278 -5.72 17.11 9.03
N ASN A 279 -4.66 16.88 8.28
CA ASN A 279 -4.17 17.78 7.24
C ASN A 279 -4.87 17.55 5.90
N THR A 280 -5.35 18.60 5.29
CA THR A 280 -5.91 18.51 3.93
C THR A 280 -4.85 18.19 2.90
N LEU A 281 -3.68 18.82 3.03
CA LEU A 281 -2.52 18.61 2.16
C LEU A 281 -1.27 18.45 3.03
N GLN A 282 -0.55 17.37 2.81
CA GLN A 282 0.76 17.13 3.41
C GLN A 282 1.79 16.88 2.30
N VAL A 283 2.84 17.67 2.28
CA VAL A 283 3.95 17.55 1.33
C VAL A 283 5.25 17.48 2.12
N LEU A 284 5.87 16.30 2.12
CA LEU A 284 7.10 16.03 2.87
C LEU A 284 8.17 15.49 1.92
N ALA A 285 9.29 16.18 1.81
CA ALA A 285 10.49 15.67 1.16
C ALA A 285 11.50 15.24 2.22
N ASP A 286 12.23 14.15 1.97
CA ASP A 286 13.36 13.80 2.83
C ASP A 286 14.51 14.77 2.58
N VAL A 287 14.76 15.59 3.59
CA VAL A 287 15.76 16.65 3.58
C VAL A 287 16.72 16.54 4.76
N ASP A 288 16.76 15.38 5.42
CA ASP A 288 17.63 15.21 6.59
C ASP A 288 19.11 15.13 6.16
N PRO A 289 19.88 16.24 6.28
CA PRO A 289 21.27 16.27 5.88
C PRO A 289 22.18 15.45 6.82
N VAL A 290 21.68 15.09 8.00
CA VAL A 290 22.43 14.28 8.96
C VAL A 290 22.35 12.80 8.58
N LYS A 291 21.15 12.34 8.19
CA LYS A 291 20.94 10.97 7.72
C LYS A 291 21.46 10.74 6.31
N ASN A 292 21.38 11.77 5.46
CA ASN A 292 21.74 11.69 4.04
C ASN A 292 22.72 12.78 3.61
N PRO A 293 23.93 12.90 4.22
CA PRO A 293 24.82 14.03 4.00
C PRO A 293 25.36 14.15 2.56
N ASN A 294 25.31 13.06 1.79
CA ASN A 294 25.84 12.99 0.43
C ASN A 294 24.74 12.92 -0.64
N LYS A 295 23.46 12.95 -0.24
CA LYS A 295 22.35 12.93 -1.21
C LYS A 295 21.93 14.36 -1.53
N PRO A 296 21.75 14.68 -2.85
CA PRO A 296 21.28 16.00 -3.23
C PRO A 296 19.87 16.25 -2.67
N TRP A 297 19.62 17.50 -2.29
CA TRP A 297 18.30 17.94 -1.88
C TRP A 297 17.34 17.87 -3.07
N HIS A 298 16.24 17.16 -2.89
CA HIS A 298 15.16 17.12 -3.85
C HIS A 298 13.89 17.69 -3.23
N THR A 299 13.30 18.61 -3.93
CA THR A 299 11.99 19.17 -3.56
C THR A 299 10.93 18.61 -4.52
N HIS A 300 9.75 18.38 -3.99
CA HIS A 300 8.58 18.17 -4.84
C HIS A 300 8.33 19.46 -5.63
N SER A 301 7.94 19.35 -6.89
CA SER A 301 7.78 20.51 -7.76
C SER A 301 6.56 20.43 -8.67
N HIS A 302 6.08 21.60 -9.11
CA HIS A 302 4.96 21.72 -10.05
C HIS A 302 3.69 21.03 -9.50
N LEU A 303 3.29 21.43 -8.29
CA LEU A 303 2.04 21.02 -7.68
C LEU A 303 0.97 22.07 -7.99
N TYR A 304 -0.12 21.66 -8.63
CA TYR A 304 -1.18 22.52 -9.06
C TYR A 304 -2.53 22.09 -8.52
N PHE A 305 -3.27 23.02 -7.91
CA PHE A 305 -4.59 22.80 -7.36
C PHE A 305 -5.53 23.87 -7.87
N GLN A 306 -6.65 23.49 -8.46
CA GLN A 306 -7.65 24.41 -8.98
C GLN A 306 -9.07 23.89 -8.70
N ASP A 307 -9.97 24.79 -8.36
CA ASP A 307 -11.39 24.48 -8.11
C ASP A 307 -11.56 23.38 -7.05
N ILE A 308 -10.84 23.53 -5.94
CA ILE A 308 -10.91 22.61 -4.80
C ILE A 308 -11.90 23.16 -3.78
N THR A 309 -12.90 22.38 -3.47
CA THR A 309 -13.90 22.73 -2.46
C THR A 309 -13.67 21.95 -1.17
N PHE A 310 -13.66 22.65 -0.04
CA PHE A 310 -13.53 22.04 1.28
C PHE A 310 -14.77 22.33 2.13
N GLY A 311 -15.21 21.30 2.86
CA GLY A 311 -16.22 21.44 3.89
C GLY A 311 -15.88 20.61 5.12
N ASN A 312 -16.12 21.16 6.30
CA ASN A 312 -15.90 20.50 7.59
C ASN A 312 -14.47 19.95 7.75
N VAL A 313 -13.50 20.85 7.63
CA VAL A 313 -12.06 20.52 7.72
C VAL A 313 -11.56 20.82 9.13
N GLY A 314 -10.85 19.87 9.72
CA GLY A 314 -10.00 20.09 10.91
C GLY A 314 -10.74 20.38 12.20
N THR A 315 -11.30 19.37 12.81
CA THR A 315 -11.78 19.51 14.20
C THR A 315 -10.72 19.11 15.23
N ASN A 316 -9.56 18.60 14.82
CA ASN A 316 -8.49 18.13 15.70
C ASN A 316 -7.10 18.68 15.33
N GLY A 317 -7.03 19.79 14.62
CA GLY A 317 -5.79 20.50 14.30
C GLY A 317 -5.59 21.74 15.16
#